data_bebf16e4ecd608ce5f4e9cc733e764e7
#
_entry.id   bebf16e4ecd608ce5f4e9cc733e764e7
#
_cell.length_a   1.000
_cell.length_b   1.000
_cell.length_c   1.000
_cell.angle_alpha   90.00
_cell.angle_beta   90.00
_cell.angle_gamma   90.00
#
_symmetry.space_group_name_H-M   'P 1'
#
loop_
_entity.id
_entity.type
_entity.pdbx_description
1 polymer ?
#
loop_
_entity_poly.entity_id
_entity_poly.type
_entity_poly.pdbx_seq_one_letter_code
_entity_poly.pdbx_strand_id
1 'polypeptide(L)'
;MTRSIAFASLLVALLVSQVLLADGLAPPRGYKPDKKIKRLFEAKCASCHGDDGRGQTEEGRDMGIADMTKAAYWKDLTLEVARKEVLEGIKRTSKSGKEQEMKPFRDRLTPEQVDALNIYASSLQK
;
A
#
# COMPACT_ATOMS: atom_id res chain seq x y z
N MET A 1 33.77 34.92 44.22
CA MET A 1 34.57 34.92 43.01
C MET A 1 34.36 33.61 42.27
N THR A 2 33.69 33.74 41.19
CA THR A 2 33.96 33.24 39.87
C THR A 2 33.76 31.76 39.56
N ARG A 3 32.82 31.57 38.66
CA ARG A 3 32.91 30.69 37.51
C ARG A 3 32.55 29.23 37.70
N SER A 4 31.28 28.96 37.54
CA SER A 4 30.88 27.68 36.94
C SER A 4 29.46 27.80 36.38
N ILE A 5 29.35 28.49 35.28
CA ILE A 5 28.17 28.45 34.42
C ILE A 5 28.71 28.06 33.05
N ALA A 6 28.54 26.85 32.62
CA ALA A 6 28.60 26.45 31.23
C ALA A 6 28.78 24.95 31.05
N PHE A 7 27.81 24.11 31.42
CA PHE A 7 27.77 22.71 30.91
C PHE A 7 26.35 22.11 30.86
N ALA A 8 25.32 22.96 30.78
CA ALA A 8 23.94 22.47 30.77
C ALA A 8 23.20 22.66 29.43
N SER A 9 23.91 22.93 28.33
CA SER A 9 23.24 23.28 27.07
C SER A 9 23.57 22.40 25.88
N LEU A 10 24.15 21.23 26.06
CA LEU A 10 24.53 20.36 24.91
C LEU A 10 23.81 19.02 24.86
N LEU A 11 22.79 18.80 25.65
CA LEU A 11 22.07 17.50 25.69
C LEU A 11 20.65 17.53 25.14
N VAL A 12 20.18 18.63 24.57
CA VAL A 12 18.81 18.74 24.03
C VAL A 12 18.75 18.61 22.51
N ALA A 13 19.87 18.57 21.80
CA ALA A 13 19.90 18.59 20.34
C ALA A 13 19.97 17.19 19.68
N LEU A 14 19.82 16.09 20.40
CA LEU A 14 19.98 14.73 19.87
C LEU A 14 18.70 13.90 19.81
N LEU A 15 17.52 14.53 19.97
CA LEU A 15 16.24 13.81 20.02
C LEU A 15 15.29 14.08 18.85
N VAL A 16 15.75 14.69 17.76
CA VAL A 16 14.88 14.94 16.60
C VAL A 16 15.55 14.47 15.33
N SER A 17 15.71 13.17 15.17
CA SER A 17 15.92 12.55 13.86
C SER A 17 15.56 11.07 13.91
N GLN A 18 14.39 10.75 14.41
CA GLN A 18 13.72 9.56 13.93
C GLN A 18 12.98 9.99 12.65
N VAL A 19 13.71 10.01 11.56
CA VAL A 19 13.13 9.93 10.23
C VAL A 19 12.29 8.68 10.27
N LEU A 20 10.96 8.85 10.30
CA LEU A 20 10.01 7.79 10.01
C LEU A 20 10.33 7.33 8.59
N LEU A 21 11.14 6.31 8.46
CA LEU A 21 11.21 5.51 7.25
C LEU A 21 9.78 5.01 7.06
N ALA A 22 9.12 5.50 6.04
CA ALA A 22 7.79 5.04 5.69
C ALA A 22 7.91 3.56 5.35
N ASP A 23 7.43 2.70 6.24
CA ASP A 23 7.44 1.24 6.09
C ASP A 23 6.41 0.78 5.03
N GLY A 24 6.38 1.43 3.88
CA GLY A 24 5.46 1.10 2.80
C GLY A 24 3.99 1.36 3.16
N LEU A 25 3.08 0.91 2.32
CA LEU A 25 1.66 1.04 2.56
C LEU A 25 1.17 -0.06 3.52
N ALA A 26 0.67 0.35 4.68
CA ALA A 26 0.07 -0.52 5.68
C ALA A 26 -1.23 0.09 6.22
N PRO A 27 -2.17 -0.74 6.69
CA PRO A 27 -3.39 -0.20 7.29
C PRO A 27 -3.07 0.51 8.61
N PRO A 28 -3.86 1.51 8.99
CA PRO A 28 -3.74 2.15 10.29
C PRO A 28 -3.84 1.13 11.44
N ARG A 29 -3.16 1.40 12.55
CA ARG A 29 -3.25 0.55 13.75
C ARG A 29 -4.70 0.38 14.19
N GLY A 30 -5.13 -0.86 14.42
CA GLY A 30 -6.51 -1.17 14.80
C GLY A 30 -7.53 -1.09 13.65
N TYR A 31 -7.07 -1.02 12.43
CA TYR A 31 -7.93 -1.03 11.24
C TYR A 31 -8.88 -2.23 11.25
N LYS A 32 -10.15 -1.95 11.03
CA LYS A 32 -11.18 -2.96 10.82
C LYS A 32 -11.78 -2.76 9.43
N PRO A 33 -11.78 -3.79 8.58
CA PRO A 33 -12.33 -3.68 7.24
C PRO A 33 -13.82 -3.29 7.25
N ASP A 34 -14.17 -2.28 6.48
CA ASP A 34 -15.56 -1.95 6.20
C ASP A 34 -16.16 -3.00 5.26
N LYS A 35 -17.34 -3.51 5.60
CA LYS A 35 -18.04 -4.52 4.77
C LYS A 35 -18.36 -4.03 3.36
N LYS A 36 -18.62 -2.73 3.18
CA LYS A 36 -18.86 -2.15 1.84
C LYS A 36 -17.59 -2.15 1.01
N ILE A 37 -16.45 -1.78 1.61
CA ILE A 37 -15.15 -1.79 0.93
C ILE A 37 -14.72 -3.21 0.59
N LYS A 38 -14.91 -4.15 1.51
CA LYS A 38 -14.66 -5.57 1.22
C LYS A 38 -15.45 -6.04 0.00
N ARG A 39 -16.77 -5.80 -0.03
CA ARG A 39 -17.63 -6.17 -1.17
C ARG A 39 -17.22 -5.45 -2.46
N LEU A 40 -16.77 -4.20 -2.36
CA LEU A 40 -16.29 -3.46 -3.52
C LEU A 40 -15.00 -4.07 -4.08
N PHE A 41 -14.08 -4.49 -3.21
CA PHE A 41 -12.88 -5.23 -3.60
C PHE A 41 -13.22 -6.56 -4.28
N GLU A 42 -14.12 -7.34 -3.68
CA GLU A 42 -14.62 -8.60 -4.25
C GLU A 42 -15.22 -8.39 -5.65
N ALA A 43 -16.00 -7.33 -5.83
CA ALA A 43 -16.66 -7.03 -7.09
C ALA A 43 -15.76 -6.45 -8.18
N LYS A 44 -14.68 -5.76 -7.84
CA LYS A 44 -13.86 -4.97 -8.79
C LYS A 44 -12.42 -5.44 -8.93
N CYS A 45 -11.90 -6.15 -7.96
CA CYS A 45 -10.48 -6.47 -7.86
C CYS A 45 -10.22 -7.98 -7.81
N ALA A 46 -11.11 -8.74 -7.18
CA ALA A 46 -10.88 -10.13 -6.84
C ALA A 46 -10.80 -11.07 -8.05
N SER A 47 -11.39 -10.74 -9.21
CA SER A 47 -11.26 -11.58 -10.41
C SER A 47 -9.80 -11.83 -10.81
N CYS A 48 -8.94 -10.84 -10.61
CA CYS A 48 -7.50 -10.96 -10.84
C CYS A 48 -6.72 -11.19 -9.55
N HIS A 49 -7.00 -10.36 -8.50
CA HIS A 49 -6.22 -10.38 -7.27
C HIS A 49 -6.62 -11.48 -6.29
N GLY A 50 -7.79 -12.12 -6.45
CA GLY A 50 -8.37 -13.05 -5.50
C GLY A 50 -9.02 -12.35 -4.31
N ASP A 51 -10.01 -12.96 -3.68
CA ASP A 51 -10.65 -12.43 -2.47
C ASP A 51 -9.67 -12.31 -1.29
N ASP A 52 -8.64 -13.16 -1.29
CA ASP A 52 -7.57 -13.20 -0.31
C ASP A 52 -6.33 -12.36 -0.69
N GLY A 53 -6.34 -11.73 -1.87
CA GLY A 53 -5.24 -10.89 -2.37
C GLY A 53 -4.02 -11.65 -2.89
N ARG A 54 -4.08 -12.97 -3.04
CA ARG A 54 -2.93 -13.78 -3.46
C ARG A 54 -2.71 -13.85 -4.96
N GLY A 55 -3.67 -13.39 -5.76
CA GLY A 55 -3.58 -13.48 -7.22
C GLY A 55 -3.66 -14.91 -7.77
N GLN A 56 -4.21 -15.86 -7.01
CA GLN A 56 -4.32 -17.28 -7.38
C GLN A 56 -5.60 -17.56 -8.17
N THR A 57 -6.03 -16.61 -8.98
CA THR A 57 -7.12 -16.76 -9.97
C THR A 57 -6.54 -17.17 -11.32
N GLU A 58 -7.39 -17.52 -12.27
CA GLU A 58 -6.96 -17.81 -13.64
C GLU A 58 -6.25 -16.59 -14.26
N GLU A 59 -6.91 -15.44 -14.26
CA GLU A 59 -6.36 -14.18 -14.78
C GLU A 59 -5.12 -13.73 -14.02
N GLY A 60 -5.12 -13.90 -12.70
CA GLY A 60 -3.97 -13.55 -11.86
C GLY A 60 -2.72 -14.37 -12.18
N ARG A 61 -2.90 -15.68 -12.40
CA ARG A 61 -1.80 -16.56 -12.80
C ARG A 61 -1.32 -16.29 -14.22
N ASP A 62 -2.24 -16.02 -15.14
CA ASP A 62 -1.90 -15.72 -16.53
C ASP A 62 -1.05 -14.47 -16.64
N MET A 63 -1.38 -13.42 -15.89
CA MET A 63 -0.62 -12.19 -15.82
C MET A 63 0.57 -12.26 -14.85
N GLY A 64 0.68 -13.29 -14.03
CA GLY A 64 1.73 -13.41 -13.02
C GLY A 64 1.71 -12.27 -12.02
N ILE A 65 0.53 -11.86 -11.56
CA ILE A 65 0.40 -10.76 -10.60
C ILE A 65 0.95 -11.14 -9.22
N ALA A 66 1.46 -10.14 -8.50
CA ALA A 66 2.11 -10.38 -7.23
C ALA A 66 1.10 -10.63 -6.10
N ASP A 67 1.55 -11.38 -5.09
CA ASP A 67 0.79 -11.71 -3.88
C ASP A 67 0.76 -10.49 -2.92
N MET A 68 -0.42 -9.89 -2.78
CA MET A 68 -0.67 -8.74 -1.90
C MET A 68 -0.58 -9.09 -0.40
N THR A 69 -0.56 -10.37 -0.04
CA THR A 69 -0.40 -10.78 1.37
C THR A 69 1.04 -10.68 1.86
N LYS A 70 1.98 -10.40 0.97
CA LYS A 70 3.39 -10.27 1.29
C LYS A 70 3.77 -8.81 1.56
N ALA A 71 4.42 -8.53 2.67
CA ALA A 71 4.91 -7.18 3.01
C ALA A 71 5.80 -6.59 1.90
N ALA A 72 6.57 -7.43 1.21
CA ALA A 72 7.42 -7.02 0.09
C ALA A 72 6.64 -6.38 -1.09
N TYR A 73 5.35 -6.72 -1.27
CA TYR A 73 4.48 -6.08 -2.27
C TYR A 73 4.26 -4.59 -1.97
N TRP A 74 4.07 -4.24 -0.70
CA TRP A 74 3.71 -2.91 -0.23
C TRP A 74 4.89 -2.02 0.16
N LYS A 75 6.06 -2.63 0.34
CA LYS A 75 7.25 -1.99 0.92
C LYS A 75 7.61 -0.63 0.30
N ASP A 76 7.52 -0.53 -1.01
CA ASP A 76 7.93 0.67 -1.76
C ASP A 76 6.71 1.46 -2.31
N LEU A 77 5.48 1.08 -1.90
CA LEU A 77 4.24 1.74 -2.31
C LEU A 77 3.80 2.77 -1.28
N THR A 78 3.50 3.97 -1.74
CA THR A 78 2.73 4.96 -0.98
C THR A 78 1.26 4.88 -1.38
N LEU A 79 0.37 5.41 -0.53
CA LEU A 79 -1.05 5.48 -0.87
C LEU A 79 -1.30 6.30 -2.14
N GLU A 80 -0.52 7.36 -2.35
CA GLU A 80 -0.60 8.21 -3.55
C GLU A 80 -0.25 7.42 -4.82
N VAL A 81 0.86 6.68 -4.80
CA VAL A 81 1.27 5.85 -5.95
C VAL A 81 0.25 4.76 -6.22
N ALA A 82 -0.20 4.05 -5.18
CA ALA A 82 -1.22 3.01 -5.33
C ALA A 82 -2.55 3.57 -5.86
N ARG A 83 -2.99 4.75 -5.39
CA ARG A 83 -4.17 5.45 -5.92
C ARG A 83 -4.01 5.75 -7.40
N LYS A 84 -2.88 6.32 -7.79
CA LYS A 84 -2.60 6.66 -9.19
C LYS A 84 -2.65 5.42 -10.08
N GLU A 85 -2.00 4.34 -9.67
CA GLU A 85 -1.99 3.07 -10.42
C GLU A 85 -3.40 2.52 -10.65
N VAL A 86 -4.27 2.56 -9.64
CA VAL A 86 -5.65 2.08 -9.77
C VAL A 86 -6.48 3.02 -10.66
N LEU A 87 -6.35 4.32 -10.50
CA LEU A 87 -7.13 5.28 -11.29
C LEU A 87 -6.70 5.32 -12.75
N GLU A 88 -5.41 5.25 -13.03
CA GLU A 88 -4.85 5.37 -14.39
C GLU A 88 -4.65 4.03 -15.09
N GLY A 89 -4.69 2.93 -14.32
CA GLY A 89 -4.35 1.59 -14.80
C GLY A 89 -2.85 1.34 -14.83
N ILE A 90 -2.51 0.08 -15.07
CA ILE A 90 -1.11 -0.38 -15.16
C ILE A 90 -0.96 -1.18 -16.45
N LYS A 91 0.14 -0.93 -17.15
CA LYS A 91 0.60 -1.80 -18.25
C LYS A 91 2.11 -1.96 -18.12
N ARG A 92 2.55 -3.17 -17.86
CA ARG A 92 3.97 -3.49 -17.66
C ARG A 92 4.27 -4.96 -17.92
N THR A 93 5.53 -5.28 -18.11
CA THR A 93 6.00 -6.67 -18.14
C THR A 93 6.44 -7.07 -16.73
N SER A 94 5.96 -8.21 -16.23
CA SER A 94 6.36 -8.76 -14.94
C SER A 94 7.81 -9.24 -14.95
N LYS A 95 8.38 -9.50 -13.77
CA LYS A 95 9.73 -10.09 -13.64
C LYS A 95 9.84 -11.46 -14.31
N SER A 96 8.74 -12.19 -14.47
CA SER A 96 8.69 -13.48 -15.18
C SER A 96 8.45 -13.35 -16.69
N GLY A 97 8.44 -12.13 -17.24
CA GLY A 97 8.22 -11.86 -18.66
C GLY A 97 6.76 -11.87 -19.10
N LYS A 98 5.80 -11.95 -18.18
CA LYS A 98 4.38 -11.91 -18.49
C LYS A 98 3.89 -10.47 -18.62
N GLU A 99 3.06 -10.21 -19.63
CA GLU A 99 2.38 -8.92 -19.76
C GLU A 99 1.30 -8.79 -18.69
N GLN A 100 1.34 -7.67 -17.96
CA GLN A 100 0.39 -7.32 -16.93
C GLN A 100 -0.39 -6.10 -17.37
N GLU A 101 -1.71 -6.18 -17.33
CA GLU A 101 -2.59 -5.05 -17.59
C GLU A 101 -3.67 -4.97 -16.52
N MET A 102 -3.73 -3.86 -15.81
CA MET A 102 -4.87 -3.47 -15.00
C MET A 102 -5.54 -2.25 -15.65
N LYS A 103 -6.80 -2.39 -16.03
CA LYS A 103 -7.55 -1.31 -16.68
C LYS A 103 -7.78 -0.14 -15.71
N PRO A 104 -7.85 1.11 -16.21
CA PRO A 104 -8.10 2.27 -15.37
C PRO A 104 -9.50 2.24 -14.73
N PHE A 105 -9.58 2.70 -13.48
CA PHE A 105 -10.83 2.77 -12.72
C PHE A 105 -11.36 4.20 -12.52
N ARG A 106 -10.71 5.24 -13.09
CA ARG A 106 -11.08 6.66 -12.90
C ARG A 106 -12.56 6.98 -13.18
N ASP A 107 -13.18 6.28 -14.13
CA ASP A 107 -14.57 6.50 -14.52
C ASP A 107 -15.56 5.63 -13.74
N ARG A 108 -15.07 4.80 -12.82
CA ARG A 108 -15.86 3.80 -12.07
C ARG A 108 -15.73 3.89 -10.57
N LEU A 109 -14.66 4.51 -10.07
CA LEU A 109 -14.38 4.66 -8.65
C LEU A 109 -13.90 6.09 -8.36
N THR A 110 -14.31 6.62 -7.20
CA THR A 110 -13.77 7.90 -6.71
C THR A 110 -12.38 7.69 -6.11
N PRO A 111 -11.54 8.75 -6.03
CA PRO A 111 -10.25 8.67 -5.35
C PRO A 111 -10.35 8.14 -3.91
N GLU A 112 -11.40 8.54 -3.16
CA GLU A 112 -11.63 8.10 -1.78
C GLU A 112 -11.98 6.61 -1.71
N GLN A 113 -12.75 6.09 -2.66
CA GLN A 113 -13.02 4.65 -2.77
C GLN A 113 -11.75 3.88 -3.08
N VAL A 114 -10.90 4.41 -3.96
CA VAL A 114 -9.61 3.79 -4.32
C VAL A 114 -8.67 3.79 -3.12
N ASP A 115 -8.61 4.85 -2.33
CA ASP A 115 -7.82 4.88 -1.09
C ASP A 115 -8.30 3.84 -0.09
N ALA A 116 -9.61 3.76 0.12
CA ALA A 116 -10.18 2.76 1.03
C ALA A 116 -9.92 1.33 0.54
N LEU A 117 -9.95 1.07 -0.78
CA LEU A 117 -9.61 -0.21 -1.38
C LEU A 117 -8.13 -0.56 -1.21
N ASN A 118 -7.21 0.40 -1.39
CA ASN A 118 -5.79 0.19 -1.19
C ASN A 118 -5.46 -0.10 0.28
N ILE A 119 -6.07 0.63 1.22
CA ILE A 119 -5.94 0.36 2.66
C ILE A 119 -6.49 -1.04 3.00
N TYR A 120 -7.65 -1.40 2.47
CA TYR A 120 -8.21 -2.73 2.64
C TYR A 120 -7.27 -3.82 2.10
N ALA A 121 -6.79 -3.67 0.85
CA ALA A 121 -5.86 -4.61 0.24
C ALA A 121 -4.57 -4.74 1.05
N SER A 122 -4.01 -3.63 1.56
CA SER A 122 -2.83 -3.66 2.42
C SER A 122 -3.09 -4.37 3.76
N SER A 123 -4.33 -4.42 4.22
CA SER A 123 -4.70 -5.15 5.44
C SER A 123 -4.71 -6.67 5.28
N LEU A 124 -4.59 -7.18 4.05
CA LEU A 124 -4.46 -8.62 3.77
C LEU A 124 -3.05 -9.17 4.04
N GLN A 125 -2.08 -8.30 4.36
CA GLN A 125 -0.72 -8.70 4.75
C GLN A 125 -0.74 -9.65 5.96
N LYS A 126 0.18 -10.62 5.96
CA LYS A 126 0.37 -11.63 7.02
C LYS A 126 1.82 -11.69 7.44
#